data_132f91dbf5e82b75b4fdd4b114950cd2
#
_entry.id   132f91dbf5e82b75b4fdd4b114950cd2
#
_cell.length_a   1.000
_cell.length_b   1.000
_cell.length_c   1.000
_cell.angle_alpha   90.00
_cell.angle_beta   90.00
_cell.angle_gamma   90.00
#
_symmetry.space_group_name_H-M   'P 1'
#
loop_
_entity.id
_entity.type
_entity.pdbx_description
1 polymer ?
#
loop_
_entity_poly.entity_id
_entity_poly.type
_entity_poly.pdbx_seq_one_letter_code
_entity_poly.pdbx_strand_id
1 'polypeptide(L)'
;MKTYIKNALVPVFIFLQFMISIVPLEASQGAANINSSDHFTIKKIIVARPYERQVTLELDHEISYATLIAWFKRDKPKISPRLEEELDWGISYTKRNQISLKGDFKAGQRYSLIFKPGFEIDGKRYKATKSSFVIEPLSTIGFFNQNNVIERNSKQLLHLNLKNIDKFTVNTISIPPVYLPYALDRNVEWEETLKELSSHQEKTQSDDLPDEFKELWGQLTKDKQIFNFQKNYKEKPFSVPLTQRKDSGKGSVQLIKVRSENPELEAESSYKLVRITDIGITYKRSSKNLLIWLTSIQTGTPLSSQKVYALDDQAHIFYLGTTNSDGVIIVRPGVHNAMKVEKGGYTVDEKFFDLSQILALVALSHDDTSFIEIKKGEEFYPGDVQRENPKKKSQNLIKASIFTERGIYKPGDTVFFKGTLRKYSDGNISPYRNETPVRIENSKGETVLQTTYIPTEFGTLSGNLRLDTHFPLGTYTIFMNSEGTYEATRTFELQEFRAPKHKTRITFDTETRKDSGFANLDREIKYLKVKIAGQYYVGGPLKNAQVRWKIFHGKTRFKVNGYDNFRFENSEAEEELIESSETILDKNG
;
A
#
# COMPACT_ATOMS: atom_id res chain seq x y z
N MET A 1 -22.03 42.23 12.26
CA MET A 1 -21.29 42.90 11.19
C MET A 1 -20.53 41.81 10.46
N LYS A 2 -20.95 41.51 9.23
CA LYS A 2 -20.44 40.43 8.38
C LYS A 2 -19.12 40.84 7.76
N THR A 3 -18.13 39.95 7.73
CA THR A 3 -17.14 40.01 6.67
C THR A 3 -16.70 38.56 6.33
N TYR A 4 -17.11 38.13 5.15
CA TYR A 4 -16.65 36.91 4.47
C TYR A 4 -15.26 37.16 3.87
N ILE A 5 -14.32 36.26 4.07
CA ILE A 5 -13.13 36.15 3.22
C ILE A 5 -13.21 34.84 2.46
N LYS A 6 -13.44 34.94 1.17
CA LYS A 6 -13.26 33.88 0.18
C LYS A 6 -11.76 33.69 -0.05
N ASN A 7 -11.22 32.53 0.27
CA ASN A 7 -9.92 32.10 -0.26
C ASN A 7 -10.15 31.31 -1.55
N ALA A 8 -9.79 31.94 -2.65
CA ALA A 8 -9.67 31.31 -3.96
C ALA A 8 -8.39 30.46 -3.97
N LEU A 9 -8.55 29.17 -4.18
CA LEU A 9 -7.47 28.25 -4.53
C LEU A 9 -7.07 28.54 -5.99
N VAL A 10 -5.86 29.08 -6.18
CA VAL A 10 -5.21 29.16 -7.49
C VAL A 10 -4.47 27.84 -7.68
N PRO A 11 -4.73 27.09 -8.74
CA PRO A 11 -3.90 25.94 -9.06
C PRO A 11 -2.58 26.44 -9.65
N VAL A 12 -1.49 26.18 -8.96
CA VAL A 12 -0.13 26.38 -9.49
C VAL A 12 0.13 25.28 -10.51
N PHE A 13 0.04 25.60 -11.79
CA PHE A 13 0.56 24.77 -12.87
C PHE A 13 2.09 24.89 -12.86
N ILE A 14 2.75 23.86 -12.37
CA ILE A 14 4.18 23.70 -12.57
C ILE A 14 4.37 23.15 -14.00
N PHE A 15 4.80 24.04 -14.91
CA PHE A 15 5.32 23.63 -16.20
C PHE A 15 6.71 23.01 -15.98
N LEU A 16 6.77 21.66 -15.91
CA LEU A 16 8.03 20.96 -16.09
C LEU A 16 8.33 20.94 -17.60
N GLN A 17 9.32 21.74 -18.01
CA GLN A 17 9.94 21.63 -19.33
C GLN A 17 10.77 20.35 -19.39
N PHE A 18 10.22 19.27 -19.95
CA PHE A 18 10.98 18.08 -20.24
C PHE A 18 11.68 18.23 -21.59
N MET A 19 13.01 18.16 -21.59
CA MET A 19 13.80 17.97 -22.79
C MET A 19 13.45 16.61 -23.42
N ILE A 20 12.98 16.62 -24.65
CA ILE A 20 12.72 15.43 -25.45
C ILE A 20 14.08 14.93 -25.98
N SER A 21 14.58 13.83 -25.47
CA SER A 21 15.72 13.13 -26.05
C SER A 21 15.25 12.33 -27.26
N ILE A 22 15.83 12.59 -28.40
CA ILE A 22 15.51 11.95 -29.67
C ILE A 22 16.46 10.74 -29.84
N VAL A 23 15.93 9.53 -29.79
CA VAL A 23 16.67 8.32 -30.19
C VAL A 23 16.43 8.06 -31.66
N PRO A 24 17.44 8.02 -32.51
CA PRO A 24 17.26 7.57 -33.88
C PRO A 24 17.10 6.04 -33.90
N LEU A 25 15.88 5.58 -34.21
CA LEU A 25 15.73 4.20 -34.65
C LEU A 25 16.24 4.14 -36.08
N GLU A 26 17.34 3.44 -36.32
CA GLU A 26 17.71 3.07 -37.67
C GLU A 26 16.59 2.23 -38.30
N ALA A 27 15.81 2.87 -39.13
CA ALA A 27 14.93 2.16 -40.03
C ALA A 27 15.82 1.38 -40.99
N SER A 28 15.71 0.05 -40.98
CA SER A 28 16.37 -0.79 -41.99
C SER A 28 15.94 -0.29 -43.38
N GLN A 29 16.83 0.48 -43.99
CA GLN A 29 16.67 0.94 -45.36
C GLN A 29 16.92 -0.25 -46.29
N GLY A 30 15.83 -0.81 -46.81
CA GLY A 30 15.89 -1.45 -48.10
C GLY A 30 16.08 -0.35 -49.17
N ALA A 31 17.30 -0.06 -49.51
CA ALA A 31 17.62 0.93 -50.54
C ALA A 31 17.16 0.46 -51.93
N ALA A 32 16.12 1.08 -52.44
CA ALA A 32 15.91 1.15 -53.89
C ALA A 32 16.21 2.60 -54.31
N ASN A 33 17.34 2.78 -54.97
CA ASN A 33 17.71 3.99 -55.69
C ASN A 33 16.63 4.34 -56.71
N ILE A 34 15.91 5.44 -56.51
CA ILE A 34 15.09 6.06 -57.56
C ILE A 34 15.31 7.57 -57.50
N ASN A 35 15.69 8.12 -58.64
CA ASN A 35 15.95 9.53 -58.91
C ASN A 35 14.93 10.49 -58.41
N SER A 36 15.45 11.66 -58.01
CA SER A 36 14.86 12.88 -57.50
C SER A 36 13.58 13.36 -58.19
N SER A 37 12.78 13.99 -57.37
CA SER A 37 11.72 14.99 -57.55
C SER A 37 10.30 14.46 -57.35
N ASP A 38 9.66 15.03 -56.36
CA ASP A 38 8.21 14.99 -56.06
C ASP A 38 7.66 13.84 -55.22
N HIS A 39 8.44 13.36 -54.30
CA HIS A 39 7.94 12.35 -53.35
C HIS A 39 8.03 12.82 -51.90
N PHE A 40 6.87 12.82 -51.23
CA PHE A 40 6.75 12.99 -49.79
C PHE A 40 7.32 11.79 -49.08
N THR A 41 8.23 12.01 -48.16
CA THR A 41 8.78 10.94 -47.35
C THR A 41 8.49 11.18 -45.87
N ILE A 42 8.07 10.13 -45.18
CA ILE A 42 8.07 10.14 -43.75
C ILE A 42 9.53 10.03 -43.34
N LYS A 43 10.10 11.17 -42.93
CA LYS A 43 11.50 11.28 -42.56
C LYS A 43 11.82 10.45 -41.33
N LYS A 44 10.90 10.43 -40.35
CA LYS A 44 11.08 9.76 -39.07
C LYS A 44 9.74 9.44 -38.42
N ILE A 45 9.68 8.31 -37.74
CA ILE A 45 8.61 7.99 -36.80
C ILE A 45 9.17 8.20 -35.40
N ILE A 46 8.57 9.10 -34.64
CA ILE A 46 8.91 9.36 -33.24
C ILE A 46 7.81 8.73 -32.41
N VAL A 47 8.13 7.73 -31.62
CA VAL A 47 7.19 7.08 -30.73
C VAL A 47 7.21 7.83 -29.41
N ALA A 48 6.05 8.40 -29.04
CA ALA A 48 5.89 9.04 -27.74
C ALA A 48 5.85 7.99 -26.62
N ARG A 49 5.98 8.47 -25.39
CA ARG A 49 5.98 7.60 -24.20
C ARG A 49 4.68 6.78 -24.11
N PRO A 50 4.71 5.57 -23.54
CA PRO A 50 3.57 4.62 -23.55
C PRO A 50 2.27 5.16 -22.97
N TYR A 51 2.35 6.08 -21.97
CA TYR A 51 1.17 6.70 -21.34
C TYR A 51 0.49 7.73 -22.25
N GLU A 52 1.19 8.29 -23.24
CA GLU A 52 0.63 9.27 -24.17
C GLU A 52 -0.15 8.59 -25.30
N ARG A 53 0.05 7.27 -25.51
CA ARG A 53 -0.56 6.48 -26.59
C ARG A 53 -0.51 7.22 -27.94
N GLN A 54 0.59 7.92 -28.17
CA GLN A 54 0.78 8.83 -29.30
C GLN A 54 2.01 8.44 -30.11
N VAL A 55 1.87 8.50 -31.41
CA VAL A 55 2.96 8.36 -32.39
C VAL A 55 3.05 9.63 -33.21
N THR A 56 4.25 10.17 -33.38
CA THR A 56 4.46 11.37 -34.17
C THR A 56 5.21 10.98 -35.47
N LEU A 57 4.66 11.41 -36.60
CA LEU A 57 5.28 11.28 -37.89
C LEU A 57 5.96 12.62 -38.24
N GLU A 58 7.24 12.59 -38.53
CA GLU A 58 7.98 13.74 -39.02
C GLU A 58 8.06 13.66 -40.55
N LEU A 59 7.58 14.72 -41.21
CA LEU A 59 7.51 14.84 -42.65
C LEU A 59 8.69 15.66 -43.16
N ASP A 60 8.99 15.54 -44.44
CA ASP A 60 10.05 16.30 -45.10
C ASP A 60 9.71 17.79 -45.36
N HIS A 61 8.44 18.18 -45.22
CA HIS A 61 7.98 19.56 -45.33
C HIS A 61 6.82 19.88 -44.38
N GLU A 62 6.49 21.17 -44.25
CA GLU A 62 5.37 21.65 -43.42
C GLU A 62 4.05 21.46 -44.14
N ILE A 63 2.99 21.11 -43.40
CA ILE A 63 1.63 20.94 -43.89
C ILE A 63 0.70 21.91 -43.16
N SER A 64 -0.22 22.52 -43.90
CA SER A 64 -1.27 23.33 -43.28
C SER A 64 -2.30 22.47 -42.55
N TYR A 65 -2.89 23.01 -41.50
CA TYR A 65 -3.95 22.31 -40.75
C TYR A 65 -5.18 22.01 -41.64
N ALA A 66 -5.53 22.92 -42.53
CA ALA A 66 -6.65 22.75 -43.48
C ALA A 66 -6.38 21.57 -44.43
N THR A 67 -5.17 21.49 -44.98
CA THR A 67 -4.75 20.40 -45.86
C THR A 67 -4.78 19.05 -45.15
N LEU A 68 -4.29 19.00 -43.90
CA LEU A 68 -4.32 17.77 -43.10
C LEU A 68 -5.75 17.28 -42.87
N ILE A 69 -6.68 18.18 -42.50
CA ILE A 69 -8.07 17.80 -42.27
C ILE A 69 -8.72 17.30 -43.56
N ALA A 70 -8.48 17.98 -44.69
CA ALA A 70 -9.04 17.59 -45.99
C ALA A 70 -8.53 16.19 -46.40
N TRP A 71 -7.24 15.95 -46.24
CA TRP A 71 -6.64 14.64 -46.51
C TRP A 71 -7.21 13.56 -45.58
N PHE A 72 -7.33 13.85 -44.30
CA PHE A 72 -7.84 12.91 -43.30
C PHE A 72 -9.27 12.47 -43.59
N LYS A 73 -10.12 13.38 -43.97
CA LYS A 73 -11.51 13.09 -44.38
C LYS A 73 -11.59 12.20 -45.61
N ARG A 74 -10.60 12.32 -46.52
CA ARG A 74 -10.61 11.62 -47.80
C ARG A 74 -9.87 10.28 -47.76
N ASP A 75 -8.68 10.22 -47.16
CA ASP A 75 -7.73 9.13 -47.30
C ASP A 75 -7.02 8.74 -46.01
N LYS A 76 -7.77 8.40 -44.96
CA LYS A 76 -7.20 7.90 -43.72
C LYS A 76 -6.22 6.73 -43.97
N PRO A 77 -4.99 6.75 -43.45
CA PRO A 77 -4.11 5.56 -43.51
C PRO A 77 -4.71 4.41 -42.72
N LYS A 78 -4.44 3.20 -43.19
CA LYS A 78 -4.83 2.00 -42.48
C LYS A 78 -3.76 1.65 -41.45
N ILE A 79 -4.21 1.26 -40.25
CA ILE A 79 -3.33 0.72 -39.20
C ILE A 79 -3.58 -0.78 -39.11
N SER A 80 -2.49 -1.54 -39.06
CA SER A 80 -2.54 -2.98 -38.87
C SER A 80 -1.56 -3.40 -37.77
N PRO A 81 -1.99 -4.14 -36.75
CA PRO A 81 -3.38 -4.55 -36.49
C PRO A 81 -4.31 -3.35 -36.23
N ARG A 82 -5.62 -3.58 -36.42
CA ARG A 82 -6.65 -2.54 -36.24
C ARG A 82 -6.72 -2.13 -34.78
N LEU A 83 -6.88 -0.83 -34.52
CA LEU A 83 -7.17 -0.28 -33.18
C LEU A 83 -8.64 -0.53 -32.82
N GLU A 84 -8.94 -0.61 -31.53
CA GLU A 84 -10.29 -0.75 -31.01
C GLU A 84 -11.04 0.57 -31.07
N GLU A 85 -10.34 1.68 -30.80
CA GLU A 85 -10.86 3.04 -30.89
C GLU A 85 -10.48 3.70 -32.21
N GLU A 86 -11.22 4.74 -32.58
CA GLU A 86 -10.92 5.51 -33.76
C GLU A 86 -9.67 6.38 -33.57
N LEU A 87 -8.77 6.38 -34.54
CA LEU A 87 -7.52 7.12 -34.51
C LEU A 87 -7.78 8.61 -34.51
N ASP A 88 -7.27 9.31 -33.51
CA ASP A 88 -7.26 10.78 -33.45
C ASP A 88 -5.95 11.35 -34.03
N TRP A 89 -6.02 12.53 -34.64
CA TRP A 89 -4.92 13.15 -35.37
C TRP A 89 -4.80 14.63 -35.08
N GLY A 90 -3.55 15.10 -35.00
CA GLY A 90 -3.28 16.52 -34.87
C GLY A 90 -1.95 16.90 -35.50
N ILE A 91 -1.78 18.18 -35.79
CA ILE A 91 -0.49 18.78 -36.15
C ILE A 91 0.13 19.36 -34.87
N SER A 92 1.44 19.23 -34.74
CA SER A 92 2.16 19.90 -33.65
C SER A 92 2.08 21.43 -33.88
N TYR A 93 1.67 22.15 -32.84
CA TYR A 93 1.63 23.63 -32.87
C TYR A 93 3.01 24.27 -33.04
N THR A 94 4.07 23.57 -32.62
CA THR A 94 5.44 24.06 -32.64
C THR A 94 6.23 23.63 -33.88
N LYS A 95 5.83 22.52 -34.52
CA LYS A 95 6.52 21.94 -35.68
C LYS A 95 5.47 21.49 -36.71
N ARG A 96 5.18 22.33 -37.67
CA ARG A 96 4.15 22.08 -38.69
C ARG A 96 4.41 20.92 -39.65
N ASN A 97 5.62 20.34 -39.59
CA ASN A 97 5.98 19.10 -40.30
C ASN A 97 5.78 17.84 -39.45
N GLN A 98 5.14 17.95 -38.29
CA GLN A 98 4.89 16.80 -37.43
C GLN A 98 3.40 16.53 -37.25
N ILE A 99 2.99 15.30 -37.56
CA ILE A 99 1.63 14.79 -37.41
C ILE A 99 1.61 13.87 -36.19
N SER A 100 0.74 14.16 -35.24
CA SER A 100 0.49 13.29 -34.08
C SER A 100 -0.66 12.35 -34.37
N LEU A 101 -0.48 11.08 -34.03
CA LEU A 101 -1.48 10.03 -34.09
C LEU A 101 -1.74 9.55 -32.67
N LYS A 102 -2.97 9.67 -32.18
CA LYS A 102 -3.39 9.14 -30.86
C LYS A 102 -4.37 8.00 -31.07
N GLY A 103 -4.22 6.94 -30.27
CA GLY A 103 -5.10 5.78 -30.31
C GLY A 103 -4.79 4.80 -29.20
N ASP A 104 -5.58 3.76 -29.09
CA ASP A 104 -5.44 2.68 -28.11
C ASP A 104 -4.28 1.71 -28.45
N PHE A 105 -3.13 2.25 -28.84
CA PHE A 105 -1.94 1.47 -29.15
C PHE A 105 -1.50 0.64 -27.94
N LYS A 106 -1.37 -0.67 -28.12
CA LYS A 106 -0.91 -1.60 -27.08
C LYS A 106 0.62 -1.63 -27.04
N ALA A 107 1.17 -1.44 -25.87
CA ALA A 107 2.62 -1.49 -25.66
C ALA A 107 3.19 -2.88 -26.00
N GLY A 108 4.36 -2.91 -26.66
CA GLY A 108 5.03 -4.12 -27.11
C GLY A 108 4.48 -4.69 -28.43
N GLN A 109 3.39 -4.12 -28.97
CA GLN A 109 2.82 -4.56 -30.23
C GLN A 109 3.42 -3.78 -31.42
N ARG A 110 3.74 -4.50 -32.50
CA ARG A 110 4.17 -3.88 -33.74
C ARG A 110 2.96 -3.47 -34.56
N TYR A 111 2.93 -2.22 -34.98
CA TYR A 111 1.93 -1.65 -35.85
C TYR A 111 2.54 -1.27 -37.19
N SER A 112 1.74 -1.29 -38.25
CA SER A 112 2.08 -0.79 -39.56
C SER A 112 1.09 0.26 -40.01
N LEU A 113 1.58 1.42 -40.41
CA LEU A 113 0.83 2.47 -41.10
C LEU A 113 0.91 2.20 -42.59
N ILE A 114 -0.22 2.08 -43.24
CA ILE A 114 -0.33 1.78 -44.65
C ILE A 114 -1.07 2.94 -45.33
N PHE A 115 -0.37 3.69 -46.14
CA PHE A 115 -0.91 4.77 -46.95
C PHE A 115 -1.36 4.23 -48.31
N LYS A 116 -2.52 4.66 -48.77
CA LYS A 116 -3.05 4.24 -50.06
C LYS A 116 -2.19 4.77 -51.21
N PRO A 117 -2.08 4.05 -52.36
CA PRO A 117 -1.43 4.55 -53.53
C PRO A 117 -2.14 5.80 -54.09
N GLY A 118 -1.36 6.80 -54.49
CA GLY A 118 -1.87 7.99 -55.16
C GLY A 118 -2.58 8.97 -54.25
N PHE A 119 -2.43 8.88 -52.90
CA PHE A 119 -2.93 9.94 -52.04
C PHE A 119 -2.20 11.27 -52.33
N GLU A 120 -2.92 12.37 -52.21
CA GLU A 120 -2.45 13.69 -52.59
C GLU A 120 -2.56 14.66 -51.42
N ILE A 121 -1.45 15.36 -51.12
CA ILE A 121 -1.39 16.43 -50.12
C ILE A 121 -0.76 17.65 -50.79
N ASP A 122 -1.41 18.83 -50.69
CA ASP A 122 -0.97 20.09 -51.30
C ASP A 122 -0.66 19.97 -52.80
N GLY A 123 -1.47 19.22 -53.57
CA GLY A 123 -1.28 19.01 -54.99
C GLY A 123 -0.16 18.02 -55.38
N LYS A 124 0.53 17.43 -54.41
CA LYS A 124 1.56 16.43 -54.65
C LYS A 124 1.03 15.02 -54.45
N ARG A 125 1.23 14.14 -55.44
CA ARG A 125 0.86 12.72 -55.40
C ARG A 125 1.97 11.90 -54.77
N TYR A 126 1.58 10.99 -53.89
CA TYR A 126 2.49 10.14 -53.14
C TYR A 126 2.31 8.65 -53.49
N LYS A 127 3.42 7.91 -53.45
CA LYS A 127 3.38 6.45 -53.59
C LYS A 127 2.86 5.80 -52.33
N ALA A 128 2.28 4.61 -52.46
CA ALA A 128 1.92 3.78 -51.30
C ALA A 128 3.15 3.56 -50.43
N THR A 129 3.05 3.93 -49.18
CA THR A 129 4.14 3.77 -48.21
C THR A 129 3.64 2.95 -47.05
N LYS A 130 4.42 1.97 -46.65
CA LYS A 130 4.18 1.19 -45.44
C LYS A 130 5.32 1.47 -44.45
N SER A 131 4.97 2.01 -43.30
CA SER A 131 5.90 2.25 -42.21
C SER A 131 5.49 1.45 -41.00
N SER A 132 6.46 0.88 -40.27
CA SER A 132 6.18 0.08 -39.08
C SER A 132 6.83 0.68 -37.85
N PHE A 133 6.16 0.58 -36.72
CA PHE A 133 6.63 1.04 -35.43
C PHE A 133 6.17 0.09 -34.31
N VAL A 134 6.81 0.19 -33.15
CA VAL A 134 6.42 -0.50 -31.92
C VAL A 134 6.29 0.54 -30.84
N ILE A 135 5.18 0.53 -30.11
CA ILE A 135 5.07 1.33 -28.89
C ILE A 135 5.83 0.57 -27.79
N GLU A 136 6.97 1.10 -27.40
CA GLU A 136 7.72 0.49 -26.30
C GLU A 136 6.99 0.73 -24.97
N PRO A 137 6.84 -0.28 -24.10
CA PRO A 137 6.31 -0.07 -22.77
C PRO A 137 7.29 0.77 -21.95
N LEU A 138 6.78 1.42 -20.89
CA LEU A 138 7.65 2.06 -19.90
C LEU A 138 8.70 1.06 -19.41
N SER A 139 9.92 1.51 -19.39
CA SER A 139 11.02 0.75 -18.80
C SER A 139 10.92 0.90 -17.28
N THR A 140 10.97 -0.19 -16.58
CA THR A 140 10.98 -0.18 -15.11
C THR A 140 12.06 -1.10 -14.57
N ILE A 141 12.71 -0.65 -13.51
CA ILE A 141 13.64 -1.42 -12.73
C ILE A 141 13.33 -1.22 -11.25
N GLY A 142 13.10 -2.30 -10.54
CA GLY A 142 12.72 -2.24 -9.14
C GLY A 142 13.03 -3.51 -8.38
N PHE A 143 12.94 -3.45 -7.07
CA PHE A 143 13.13 -4.61 -6.20
C PHE A 143 11.86 -5.48 -6.19
N PHE A 144 12.03 -6.78 -6.37
CA PHE A 144 10.92 -7.75 -6.44
C PHE A 144 10.12 -7.83 -5.13
N ASN A 145 10.78 -7.66 -3.98
CA ASN A 145 10.13 -7.72 -2.68
C ASN A 145 10.55 -6.57 -1.78
N GLN A 146 9.78 -6.34 -0.72
CA GLN A 146 10.07 -5.31 0.28
C GLN A 146 10.99 -5.81 1.42
N ASN A 147 11.37 -7.09 1.41
CA ASN A 147 12.24 -7.64 2.45
C ASN A 147 13.63 -7.01 2.37
N ASN A 148 14.08 -6.48 3.50
CA ASN A 148 15.38 -5.82 3.64
C ASN A 148 16.41 -6.74 4.32
N VAL A 149 16.10 -8.02 4.48
CA VAL A 149 16.96 -9.01 5.13
C VAL A 149 17.24 -10.15 4.16
N ILE A 150 18.51 -10.49 4.05
CA ILE A 150 19.01 -11.66 3.33
C ILE A 150 19.79 -12.47 4.35
N GLU A 151 19.45 -13.75 4.51
CA GLU A 151 20.16 -14.65 5.38
C GLU A 151 21.60 -14.85 4.86
N ARG A 152 22.62 -14.64 5.73
CA ARG A 152 24.01 -14.53 5.32
C ARG A 152 24.61 -15.82 4.77
N ASN A 153 24.13 -17.00 5.20
CA ASN A 153 24.58 -18.31 4.74
C ASN A 153 23.82 -18.80 3.50
N SER A 154 22.85 -17.99 2.99
CA SER A 154 22.13 -18.27 1.76
C SER A 154 22.95 -17.90 0.52
N LYS A 155 22.35 -18.11 -0.67
CA LYS A 155 22.97 -17.68 -1.94
C LYS A 155 23.09 -16.15 -2.08
N GLN A 156 22.60 -15.38 -1.12
CA GLN A 156 22.64 -13.91 -1.07
C GLN A 156 22.22 -13.26 -2.41
N LEU A 157 21.02 -13.62 -2.88
CA LEU A 157 20.48 -13.11 -4.14
C LEU A 157 19.61 -11.88 -3.90
N LEU A 158 19.86 -10.83 -4.66
CA LEU A 158 18.98 -9.69 -4.79
C LEU A 158 18.01 -9.95 -5.94
N HIS A 159 16.73 -9.93 -5.66
CA HIS A 159 15.70 -10.15 -6.67
C HIS A 159 15.15 -8.82 -7.19
N LEU A 160 15.21 -8.65 -8.50
CA LEU A 160 14.77 -7.47 -9.23
C LEU A 160 13.64 -7.83 -10.19
N ASN A 161 12.78 -6.88 -10.48
CA ASN A 161 11.85 -6.91 -11.59
C ASN A 161 12.32 -5.94 -12.67
N LEU A 162 12.48 -6.45 -13.87
CA LEU A 162 12.96 -5.72 -15.04
C LEU A 162 11.91 -5.74 -16.14
N LYS A 163 11.64 -4.59 -16.73
CA LYS A 163 10.78 -4.46 -17.90
C LYS A 163 11.40 -3.48 -18.89
N ASN A 164 11.54 -3.88 -20.14
CA ASN A 164 12.09 -3.05 -21.21
C ASN A 164 13.50 -2.50 -20.92
N ILE A 165 14.31 -3.26 -20.15
CA ILE A 165 15.69 -2.93 -19.78
C ILE A 165 16.61 -3.95 -20.49
N ASP A 166 17.70 -3.48 -21.08
CA ASP A 166 18.73 -4.29 -21.72
C ASP A 166 20.05 -4.28 -20.95
N LYS A 167 20.34 -3.18 -20.27
CA LYS A 167 21.56 -3.03 -19.48
C LYS A 167 21.29 -2.23 -18.21
N PHE A 168 21.81 -2.71 -17.09
CA PHE A 168 21.68 -2.03 -15.82
C PHE A 168 22.90 -2.21 -14.94
N THR A 169 23.05 -1.29 -13.98
CA THR A 169 24.13 -1.29 -13.00
C THR A 169 23.57 -1.50 -11.61
N VAL A 170 24.25 -2.33 -10.83
CA VAL A 170 24.03 -2.48 -9.39
C VAL A 170 25.25 -1.91 -8.67
N ASN A 171 25.05 -0.81 -7.95
CA ASN A 171 26.05 -0.23 -7.07
C ASN A 171 25.73 -0.62 -5.64
N THR A 172 26.69 -1.19 -4.94
CA THR A 172 26.55 -1.55 -3.52
C THR A 172 27.58 -0.82 -2.67
N ILE A 173 27.14 -0.37 -1.50
CA ILE A 173 28.00 0.24 -0.51
C ILE A 173 27.77 -0.49 0.80
N SER A 174 28.80 -1.10 1.34
CA SER A 174 28.78 -1.61 2.71
C SER A 174 28.88 -0.45 3.68
N ILE A 175 27.94 -0.39 4.58
CA ILE A 175 27.80 0.68 5.58
C ILE A 175 28.18 0.11 6.94
N PRO A 176 29.28 0.57 7.52
CA PRO A 176 29.57 0.29 8.92
C PRO A 176 28.45 0.80 9.84
N PRO A 177 28.18 0.14 10.98
CA PRO A 177 27.07 0.51 11.85
C PRO A 177 27.09 1.96 12.33
N VAL A 178 28.27 2.56 12.47
CA VAL A 178 28.46 3.94 12.88
C VAL A 178 27.80 4.97 11.93
N TYR A 179 27.61 4.60 10.65
CA TYR A 179 26.99 5.46 9.64
C TYR A 179 25.50 5.14 9.41
N LEU A 180 24.92 4.20 10.13
CA LEU A 180 23.50 3.86 9.99
C LEU A 180 22.53 5.03 10.25
N PRO A 181 22.80 5.95 11.22
CA PRO A 181 21.92 7.09 11.41
C PRO A 181 21.72 7.91 10.13
N TYR A 182 22.79 8.12 9.36
CA TYR A 182 22.75 8.85 8.09
C TYR A 182 22.11 8.05 6.96
N ALA A 183 22.35 6.74 6.92
CA ALA A 183 21.74 5.86 5.91
C ALA A 183 20.24 5.66 6.10
N LEU A 184 19.74 5.86 7.33
CA LEU A 184 18.32 5.76 7.69
C LEU A 184 17.58 7.09 7.55
N ASP A 185 18.28 8.20 7.36
CA ASP A 185 17.65 9.49 7.10
C ASP A 185 17.03 9.50 5.69
N ARG A 186 15.71 9.44 5.65
CA ARG A 186 14.93 9.38 4.40
C ARG A 186 14.80 10.73 3.68
N ASN A 187 15.27 11.83 4.31
CA ASN A 187 15.21 13.15 3.74
C ASN A 187 16.44 13.48 2.87
N VAL A 188 17.43 12.58 2.86
CA VAL A 188 18.70 12.76 2.13
C VAL A 188 18.67 11.97 0.84
N GLU A 189 19.03 12.61 -0.28
CA GLU A 189 19.20 11.92 -1.55
C GLU A 189 20.44 10.99 -1.51
N TRP A 190 20.39 9.89 -2.26
CA TRP A 190 21.45 8.89 -2.34
C TRP A 190 22.86 9.48 -2.49
N GLU A 191 23.04 10.46 -3.37
CA GLU A 191 24.35 11.05 -3.68
C GLU A 191 24.84 11.96 -2.54
N GLU A 192 23.95 12.65 -1.86
CA GLU A 192 24.25 13.44 -0.67
C GLU A 192 24.63 12.55 0.51
N THR A 193 23.84 11.50 0.77
CA THR A 193 24.17 10.49 1.80
C THR A 193 25.57 9.92 1.58
N LEU A 194 25.91 9.58 0.34
CA LEU A 194 27.26 9.09 -0.02
C LEU A 194 28.37 10.10 0.25
N LYS A 195 28.13 11.35 -0.07
CA LYS A 195 29.09 12.44 0.11
C LYS A 195 29.32 12.69 1.59
N GLU A 196 28.26 12.70 2.38
CA GLU A 196 28.35 12.84 3.84
C GLU A 196 29.07 11.65 4.46
N LEU A 197 28.67 10.41 4.17
CA LEU A 197 29.33 9.20 4.67
C LEU A 197 30.83 9.16 4.31
N SER A 198 31.20 9.61 3.12
CA SER A 198 32.60 9.65 2.69
C SER A 198 33.41 10.74 3.40
N SER A 199 32.80 11.88 3.69
CA SER A 199 33.49 13.00 4.36
C SER A 199 33.85 12.71 5.83
N HIS A 200 33.11 11.80 6.47
CA HIS A 200 33.37 11.39 7.86
C HIS A 200 34.47 10.34 7.97
N GLN A 201 34.77 9.63 6.87
CA GLN A 201 35.74 8.54 6.87
C GLN A 201 37.21 8.99 6.95
N GLU A 202 37.54 10.18 6.44
CA GLU A 202 38.93 10.61 6.25
C GLU A 202 39.64 11.09 7.53
N LYS A 203 38.93 11.30 8.64
CA LYS A 203 39.47 12.04 9.80
C LYS A 203 39.48 11.29 11.12
N THR A 204 38.96 10.07 11.22
CA THR A 204 38.81 9.40 12.51
C THR A 204 39.55 8.08 12.53
N GLN A 205 40.40 7.88 13.56
CA GLN A 205 41.07 6.61 13.84
C GLN A 205 40.24 5.80 14.86
N SER A 206 40.11 4.48 14.64
CA SER A 206 39.32 3.58 15.48
C SER A 206 39.93 3.33 16.86
N ASP A 207 41.23 3.60 17.03
CA ASP A 207 41.98 3.21 18.22
C ASP A 207 41.64 4.06 19.46
N ASP A 208 41.15 5.28 19.23
CA ASP A 208 40.76 6.20 20.31
C ASP A 208 39.33 6.00 20.82
N LEU A 209 38.54 5.08 20.19
CA LEU A 209 37.16 4.81 20.60
C LEU A 209 37.11 3.96 21.89
N PRO A 210 36.13 4.21 22.79
CA PRO A 210 35.81 3.30 23.87
C PRO A 210 35.48 1.88 23.34
N ASP A 211 35.84 0.85 24.12
CA ASP A 211 35.72 -0.54 23.68
C ASP A 211 34.31 -0.97 23.28
N GLU A 212 33.30 -0.37 23.88
CA GLU A 212 31.90 -0.59 23.51
C GLU A 212 31.55 -0.13 22.11
N PHE A 213 32.26 0.88 21.54
CA PHE A 213 31.98 1.47 20.23
C PHE A 213 32.96 1.06 19.13
N LYS A 214 34.09 0.44 19.45
CA LYS A 214 35.13 0.04 18.46
C LYS A 214 34.60 -0.82 17.32
N GLU A 215 33.72 -1.77 17.64
CA GLU A 215 33.13 -2.68 16.63
C GLU A 215 32.12 -2.02 15.70
N LEU A 216 31.61 -0.83 16.06
CA LEU A 216 30.75 -0.05 15.16
C LEU A 216 31.53 0.56 14.01
N TRP A 217 32.83 0.77 14.19
CA TRP A 217 33.69 1.46 13.23
C TRP A 217 34.12 0.54 12.10
N GLY A 218 34.19 1.07 10.91
CA GLY A 218 34.67 0.34 9.73
C GLY A 218 34.76 1.24 8.52
N GLN A 219 35.31 0.72 7.45
CA GLN A 219 35.46 1.45 6.20
C GLN A 219 34.24 1.25 5.29
N LEU A 220 33.80 2.33 4.66
CA LEU A 220 32.84 2.27 3.56
C LEU A 220 33.50 1.61 2.35
N THR A 221 32.94 0.52 1.88
CA THR A 221 33.46 -0.16 0.70
C THR A 221 32.41 -0.16 -0.40
N LYS A 222 32.85 0.18 -1.62
CA LYS A 222 31.98 0.33 -2.79
C LYS A 222 32.24 -0.78 -3.79
N ASP A 223 31.20 -1.32 -4.40
CA ASP A 223 31.27 -2.25 -5.51
C ASP A 223 30.29 -1.83 -6.62
N LYS A 224 30.66 -2.13 -7.87
CA LYS A 224 29.85 -1.83 -9.04
C LYS A 224 29.82 -3.03 -9.96
N GLN A 225 28.63 -3.53 -10.24
CA GLN A 225 28.40 -4.63 -11.18
C GLN A 225 27.53 -4.17 -12.33
N ILE A 226 27.85 -4.60 -13.55
CA ILE A 226 27.11 -4.26 -14.75
C ILE A 226 26.53 -5.55 -15.33
N PHE A 227 25.24 -5.54 -15.60
CA PHE A 227 24.51 -6.69 -16.13
C PHE A 227 23.92 -6.34 -17.49
N ASN A 228 24.09 -7.29 -18.45
CA ASN A 228 23.37 -7.24 -19.72
C ASN A 228 22.19 -8.21 -19.65
N PHE A 229 21.05 -7.77 -20.14
CA PHE A 229 19.82 -8.53 -20.09
C PHE A 229 19.12 -8.49 -21.45
N GLN A 230 18.51 -9.58 -21.86
CA GLN A 230 17.73 -9.58 -23.08
C GLN A 230 16.45 -8.74 -22.88
N LYS A 231 16.37 -7.61 -23.59
CA LYS A 231 15.23 -6.70 -23.54
C LYS A 231 13.91 -7.45 -23.65
N ASN A 232 13.01 -7.25 -22.71
CA ASN A 232 11.70 -7.89 -22.68
C ASN A 232 10.62 -6.86 -22.31
N TYR A 233 9.57 -6.81 -23.11
CA TYR A 233 8.45 -5.88 -22.90
C TYR A 233 7.48 -6.31 -21.80
N LYS A 234 7.59 -7.55 -21.30
CA LYS A 234 6.90 -8.01 -20.11
C LYS A 234 7.83 -7.93 -18.92
N GLU A 235 7.28 -7.66 -17.76
CA GLU A 235 8.05 -7.70 -16.52
C GLU A 235 8.61 -9.10 -16.28
N LYS A 236 9.89 -9.18 -15.95
CA LYS A 236 10.56 -10.44 -15.65
C LYS A 236 11.43 -10.31 -14.39
N PRO A 237 11.39 -11.32 -13.52
CA PRO A 237 12.30 -11.40 -12.39
C PRO A 237 13.73 -11.68 -12.86
N PHE A 238 14.67 -11.06 -12.18
CA PHE A 238 16.10 -11.29 -12.36
C PHE A 238 16.79 -11.35 -10.99
N SER A 239 17.73 -12.27 -10.81
CA SER A 239 18.43 -12.45 -9.54
C SER A 239 19.90 -12.08 -9.70
N VAL A 240 20.35 -11.14 -8.90
CA VAL A 240 21.73 -10.64 -8.86
C VAL A 240 22.41 -11.23 -7.62
N PRO A 241 23.56 -11.93 -7.77
CA PRO A 241 24.36 -12.31 -6.62
C PRO A 241 25.03 -11.08 -6.01
N LEU A 242 24.89 -10.90 -4.70
CA LEU A 242 25.52 -9.79 -3.97
C LEU A 242 26.95 -10.13 -3.51
N THR A 243 27.33 -11.39 -3.59
CA THR A 243 28.62 -11.89 -3.14
C THR A 243 29.62 -11.96 -4.29
N GLN A 244 30.50 -10.99 -4.41
CA GLN A 244 31.82 -11.15 -5.02
C GLN A 244 32.95 -10.67 -4.10
N ARG A 245 32.73 -10.63 -2.78
CA ARG A 245 33.73 -10.15 -1.83
C ARG A 245 34.59 -11.29 -1.26
N LYS A 246 35.89 -10.98 -1.07
CA LYS A 246 36.82 -11.82 -0.32
C LYS A 246 36.42 -12.12 1.14
N ASP A 247 35.45 -11.38 1.67
CA ASP A 247 34.89 -11.53 3.02
C ASP A 247 33.53 -12.29 3.00
N SER A 248 33.37 -13.25 2.09
CA SER A 248 32.18 -14.11 2.02
C SER A 248 32.01 -14.85 3.35
N GLY A 249 30.98 -14.50 4.09
CA GLY A 249 30.66 -15.09 5.39
C GLY A 249 30.43 -14.09 6.52
N LYS A 250 30.84 -12.83 6.36
CA LYS A 250 30.54 -11.78 7.34
C LYS A 250 29.20 -11.12 7.04
N GLY A 251 28.41 -10.89 8.07
CA GLY A 251 27.21 -10.10 7.96
C GLY A 251 27.52 -8.62 7.66
N SER A 252 26.67 -7.97 6.90
CA SER A 252 26.87 -6.58 6.49
C SER A 252 25.55 -5.85 6.24
N VAL A 253 25.59 -4.54 6.41
CA VAL A 253 24.54 -3.64 5.92
C VAL A 253 24.98 -3.03 4.62
N GLN A 254 24.18 -3.14 3.60
CA GLN A 254 24.48 -2.65 2.26
C GLN A 254 23.40 -1.70 1.75
N LEU A 255 23.84 -0.54 1.30
CA LEU A 255 23.01 0.39 0.53
C LEU A 255 23.18 0.04 -0.95
N ILE A 256 22.10 -0.37 -1.59
CA ILE A 256 22.10 -0.87 -2.97
C ILE A 256 21.34 0.11 -3.85
N LYS A 257 21.98 0.60 -4.90
CA LYS A 257 21.34 1.38 -5.97
C LYS A 257 21.35 0.57 -7.26
N VAL A 258 20.17 0.43 -7.84
CA VAL A 258 19.99 -0.19 -9.15
C VAL A 258 19.58 0.88 -10.14
N ARG A 259 20.29 0.97 -11.27
CA ARG A 259 20.08 2.00 -12.29
C ARG A 259 20.13 1.40 -13.68
N SER A 260 19.24 1.81 -14.57
CA SER A 260 19.36 1.55 -15.99
C SER A 260 20.53 2.34 -16.58
N GLU A 261 21.29 1.74 -17.46
CA GLU A 261 22.33 2.42 -18.25
C GLU A 261 21.78 3.15 -19.48
N ASN A 262 20.48 3.08 -19.72
CA ASN A 262 19.82 3.86 -20.77
C ASN A 262 19.67 5.32 -20.31
N PRO A 263 20.28 6.31 -20.99
CA PRO A 263 20.22 7.72 -20.62
C PRO A 263 18.79 8.29 -20.54
N GLU A 264 17.87 7.75 -21.33
CA GLU A 264 16.46 8.17 -21.33
C GLU A 264 15.71 7.77 -20.07
N LEU A 265 16.28 6.86 -19.27
CA LEU A 265 15.72 6.32 -18.05
C LEU A 265 16.51 6.74 -16.80
N GLU A 266 17.31 7.77 -16.91
CA GLU A 266 18.16 8.26 -15.82
C GLU A 266 17.40 8.59 -14.53
N ALA A 267 16.13 8.94 -14.66
CA ALA A 267 15.24 9.23 -13.53
C ALA A 267 14.75 7.98 -12.76
N GLU A 268 14.88 6.78 -13.33
CA GLU A 268 14.40 5.54 -12.69
C GLU A 268 15.54 4.76 -12.02
N SER A 269 16.12 5.34 -10.97
CA SER A 269 16.98 4.59 -10.07
C SER A 269 16.20 4.16 -8.84
N SER A 270 16.29 2.90 -8.46
CA SER A 270 15.78 2.37 -7.21
C SER A 270 16.91 2.12 -6.24
N TYR A 271 16.74 2.46 -4.98
CA TYR A 271 17.72 2.15 -3.94
C TYR A 271 17.07 1.46 -2.75
N LYS A 272 17.86 0.68 -2.02
CA LYS A 272 17.41 -0.12 -0.90
C LYS A 272 18.53 -0.37 0.08
N LEU A 273 18.23 -0.22 1.36
CA LEU A 273 19.11 -0.64 2.46
C LEU A 273 18.81 -2.10 2.80
N VAL A 274 19.81 -2.97 2.66
CA VAL A 274 19.68 -4.42 2.85
C VAL A 274 20.64 -4.88 3.92
N ARG A 275 20.18 -5.79 4.78
CA ARG A 275 20.99 -6.48 5.78
C ARG A 275 21.29 -7.90 5.28
N ILE A 276 22.56 -8.25 5.19
CA ILE A 276 23.00 -9.62 4.97
C ILE A 276 23.45 -10.12 6.35
N THR A 277 22.66 -10.93 7.01
CA THR A 277 22.85 -11.25 8.43
C THR A 277 22.19 -12.55 8.83
N ASP A 278 22.68 -13.17 9.90
CA ASP A 278 22.00 -14.25 10.63
C ASP A 278 21.33 -13.75 11.92
N ILE A 279 21.49 -12.46 12.27
CA ILE A 279 20.90 -11.91 13.49
C ILE A 279 19.46 -11.46 13.23
N GLY A 280 18.50 -12.18 13.77
CA GLY A 280 17.10 -11.78 13.88
C GLY A 280 16.88 -10.91 15.11
N ILE A 281 16.30 -9.73 14.95
CA ILE A 281 15.98 -8.79 16.02
C ILE A 281 14.47 -8.75 16.22
N THR A 282 14.01 -9.13 17.41
CA THR A 282 12.63 -8.97 17.85
C THR A 282 12.61 -8.03 19.05
N TYR A 283 11.66 -7.10 19.11
CA TYR A 283 11.55 -6.20 20.25
C TYR A 283 10.10 -6.03 20.72
N LYS A 284 9.96 -5.71 22.01
CA LYS A 284 8.70 -5.25 22.60
C LYS A 284 8.98 -4.00 23.44
N ARG A 285 8.22 -2.94 23.20
CA ARG A 285 8.36 -1.65 23.88
C ARG A 285 7.13 -1.36 24.74
N SER A 286 7.37 -0.96 25.98
CA SER A 286 6.36 -0.34 26.85
C SER A 286 6.81 1.08 27.20
N SER A 287 6.04 1.79 28.02
CA SER A 287 6.44 3.11 28.54
C SER A 287 7.66 3.04 29.48
N LYS A 288 7.96 1.88 30.07
CA LYS A 288 9.02 1.70 31.08
C LYS A 288 10.18 0.84 30.62
N ASN A 289 9.96 -0.05 29.66
CA ASN A 289 10.95 -1.05 29.28
C ASN A 289 10.97 -1.27 27.78
N LEU A 290 12.15 -1.57 27.27
CA LEU A 290 12.40 -2.10 25.94
C LEU A 290 13.01 -3.51 26.11
N LEU A 291 12.28 -4.54 25.72
CA LEU A 291 12.79 -5.90 25.63
C LEU A 291 13.28 -6.13 24.21
N ILE A 292 14.49 -6.60 24.05
CA ILE A 292 15.10 -6.97 22.76
C ILE A 292 15.52 -8.43 22.87
N TRP A 293 15.14 -9.21 21.87
CA TRP A 293 15.46 -10.62 21.76
C TRP A 293 16.15 -10.90 20.44
N LEU A 294 17.37 -11.45 20.52
CA LEU A 294 18.19 -11.80 19.37
C LEU A 294 18.21 -13.30 19.16
N THR A 295 17.94 -13.72 17.92
CA THR A 295 17.98 -15.12 17.51
C THR A 295 18.71 -15.29 16.20
N SER A 296 19.30 -16.45 15.96
CA SER A 296 19.79 -16.83 14.63
C SER A 296 18.60 -16.97 13.67
N ILE A 297 18.67 -16.34 12.52
CA ILE A 297 17.66 -16.49 11.44
C ILE A 297 17.69 -17.92 10.90
N GLN A 298 18.87 -18.52 10.81
CA GLN A 298 19.06 -19.85 10.25
C GLN A 298 18.53 -20.95 11.17
N THR A 299 18.81 -20.85 12.48
CA THR A 299 18.53 -21.95 13.43
C THR A 299 17.40 -21.66 14.40
N GLY A 300 17.02 -20.41 14.56
CA GLY A 300 16.06 -19.96 15.58
C GLY A 300 16.61 -19.96 17.00
N THR A 301 17.89 -20.30 17.20
CA THR A 301 18.49 -20.35 18.55
C THR A 301 18.78 -18.95 19.09
N PRO A 302 18.71 -18.74 20.42
CA PRO A 302 19.08 -17.48 21.04
C PRO A 302 20.56 -17.14 20.81
N LEU A 303 20.82 -15.83 20.60
CA LEU A 303 22.16 -15.28 20.43
C LEU A 303 22.58 -14.56 21.72
N SER A 304 23.44 -15.21 22.54
CA SER A 304 23.96 -14.64 23.77
C SER A 304 25.18 -13.76 23.55
N SER A 305 25.44 -12.84 24.50
CA SER A 305 26.62 -11.97 24.53
C SER A 305 26.79 -11.07 23.32
N GLN A 306 25.68 -10.76 22.60
CA GLN A 306 25.68 -9.84 21.47
C GLN A 306 25.51 -8.41 21.96
N LYS A 307 26.31 -7.48 21.45
CA LYS A 307 26.19 -6.07 21.76
C LYS A 307 24.94 -5.47 21.09
N VAL A 308 24.20 -4.67 21.84
CA VAL A 308 22.97 -4.03 21.38
C VAL A 308 23.07 -2.52 21.55
N TYR A 309 22.64 -1.79 20.52
CA TYR A 309 22.64 -0.34 20.48
C TYR A 309 21.27 0.18 20.04
N ALA A 310 20.95 1.42 20.40
CA ALA A 310 19.83 2.16 19.87
C ALA A 310 20.32 3.42 19.14
N LEU A 311 19.63 3.76 18.08
CA LEU A 311 19.81 5.02 17.33
C LEU A 311 18.63 5.92 17.60
N ASP A 312 18.88 7.21 17.88
CA ASP A 312 17.83 8.22 17.98
C ASP A 312 17.71 9.08 16.71
N ASP A 313 16.74 9.98 16.69
CA ASP A 313 16.49 10.90 15.59
C ASP A 313 17.46 12.11 15.55
N GLN A 314 18.40 12.17 16.49
CA GLN A 314 19.49 13.14 16.54
C GLN A 314 20.86 12.53 16.14
N ALA A 315 20.85 11.31 15.62
CA ALA A 315 22.01 10.53 15.22
C ALA A 315 22.95 10.11 16.38
N HIS A 316 22.44 10.01 17.62
CA HIS A 316 23.18 9.38 18.70
C HIS A 316 23.07 7.85 18.61
N ILE A 317 24.14 7.19 18.96
CA ILE A 317 24.25 5.73 19.07
C ILE A 317 24.46 5.39 20.54
N PHE A 318 23.40 4.88 21.19
CA PHE A 318 23.43 4.51 22.59
C PHE A 318 23.87 3.05 22.76
N TYR A 319 24.83 2.78 23.59
CA TYR A 319 25.16 1.42 24.00
C TYR A 319 24.18 0.95 25.08
N LEU A 320 23.42 -0.10 24.77
CA LEU A 320 22.38 -0.64 25.65
C LEU A 320 22.86 -1.81 26.52
N GLY A 321 23.97 -2.44 26.16
CA GLY A 321 24.52 -3.63 26.82
C GLY A 321 24.58 -4.85 25.91
N THR A 322 24.66 -6.04 26.55
CA THR A 322 24.76 -7.33 25.85
C THR A 322 23.60 -8.24 26.21
N THR A 323 23.25 -9.15 25.28
CA THR A 323 22.21 -10.17 25.52
C THR A 323 22.68 -11.26 26.52
N ASN A 324 21.75 -11.79 27.30
CA ASN A 324 21.97 -12.93 28.23
C ASN A 324 21.98 -14.28 27.48
N SER A 325 22.05 -15.40 28.22
CA SER A 325 22.00 -16.76 27.65
C SER A 325 20.79 -17.07 26.79
N ASP A 326 19.66 -16.41 27.07
CA ASP A 326 18.41 -16.58 26.31
C ASP A 326 18.30 -15.62 25.10
N GLY A 327 19.40 -14.91 24.79
CA GLY A 327 19.44 -13.92 23.73
C GLY A 327 18.65 -12.63 24.04
N VAL A 328 18.32 -12.37 25.32
CA VAL A 328 17.43 -11.29 25.74
C VAL A 328 18.22 -10.20 26.46
N ILE A 329 17.85 -8.95 26.19
CA ILE A 329 18.21 -7.79 27.00
C ILE A 329 16.96 -6.96 27.30
N ILE A 330 16.84 -6.45 28.53
CA ILE A 330 15.76 -5.54 28.95
C ILE A 330 16.40 -4.22 29.34
N VAL A 331 16.04 -3.17 28.61
CA VAL A 331 16.56 -1.82 28.80
C VAL A 331 15.47 -0.91 29.36
N ARG A 332 15.87 0.00 30.25
CA ARG A 332 14.99 1.06 30.80
C ARG A 332 15.47 2.42 30.34
N PRO A 333 14.57 3.43 30.28
CA PRO A 333 15.00 4.80 30.13
C PRO A 333 16.00 5.17 31.23
N GLY A 334 17.04 5.90 30.88
CA GLY A 334 18.09 6.24 31.82
C GLY A 334 19.32 6.83 31.14
N VAL A 335 20.35 7.09 31.91
CA VAL A 335 21.62 7.59 31.39
C VAL A 335 22.43 6.42 30.81
N HIS A 336 22.85 6.57 29.57
CA HIS A 336 23.66 5.60 28.83
C HIS A 336 24.80 6.31 28.10
N ASN A 337 25.90 5.61 27.85
CA ASN A 337 26.94 6.08 26.96
C ASN A 337 26.39 6.21 25.53
N ALA A 338 26.55 7.37 24.94
CA ALA A 338 26.10 7.69 23.59
C ALA A 338 27.25 8.25 22.77
N MET A 339 27.42 7.72 21.57
CA MET A 339 28.35 8.24 20.58
C MET A 339 27.59 8.99 19.47
N LYS A 340 28.15 10.09 19.02
CA LYS A 340 27.71 10.80 17.83
C LYS A 340 28.87 11.09 16.90
N VAL A 341 28.72 10.76 15.63
CA VAL A 341 29.70 11.12 14.60
C VAL A 341 29.34 12.48 14.02
N GLU A 342 30.31 13.39 13.94
CA GLU A 342 30.13 14.76 13.43
C GLU A 342 31.24 15.10 12.43
N LYS A 343 31.12 16.28 11.75
CA LYS A 343 32.19 16.77 10.87
C LYS A 343 33.47 17.00 11.67
N GLY A 344 34.44 16.11 11.48
CA GLY A 344 35.78 16.25 12.11
C GLY A 344 36.06 15.27 13.24
N GLY A 345 35.15 14.34 13.54
CA GLY A 345 35.40 13.35 14.56
C GLY A 345 34.15 12.71 15.15
N TYR A 346 34.22 12.34 16.39
CA TYR A 346 33.12 11.82 17.17
C TYR A 346 33.11 12.41 18.58
N THR A 347 31.96 12.39 19.21
CA THR A 347 31.78 12.69 20.62
C THR A 347 31.24 11.46 21.33
N VAL A 348 31.67 11.21 22.57
CA VAL A 348 31.11 10.17 23.44
C VAL A 348 30.78 10.83 24.76
N ASP A 349 29.49 10.86 25.09
CA ASP A 349 28.97 11.50 26.29
C ASP A 349 27.91 10.59 26.94
N GLU A 350 27.70 10.78 28.23
CA GLU A 350 26.53 10.23 28.90
C GLU A 350 25.28 11.04 28.54
N LYS A 351 24.28 10.38 27.96
CA LYS A 351 23.00 10.98 27.58
C LYS A 351 21.82 10.21 28.12
N PHE A 352 20.74 10.93 28.35
CA PHE A 352 19.48 10.30 28.75
C PHE A 352 18.84 9.60 27.55
N PHE A 353 18.71 8.29 27.65
CA PHE A 353 18.05 7.43 26.65
C PHE A 353 16.56 7.43 26.88
N ASP A 354 15.78 7.92 25.90
CA ASP A 354 14.32 7.94 25.92
C ASP A 354 13.78 6.93 24.91
N LEU A 355 12.98 5.98 25.38
CA LEU A 355 12.34 4.98 24.52
C LEU A 355 11.46 5.56 23.42
N SER A 356 10.94 6.79 23.59
CA SER A 356 10.08 7.47 22.60
C SER A 356 10.83 8.03 21.40
N GLN A 357 12.14 8.19 21.49
CA GLN A 357 12.99 8.82 20.46
C GLN A 357 13.78 7.81 19.62
N ILE A 358 13.63 6.52 19.88
CA ILE A 358 14.37 5.49 19.15
C ILE A 358 13.92 5.44 17.69
N LEU A 359 14.90 5.55 16.79
CA LEU A 359 14.74 5.37 15.35
C LEU A 359 14.97 3.91 14.92
N ALA A 360 16.03 3.29 15.46
CA ALA A 360 16.40 1.92 15.14
C ALA A 360 17.13 1.24 16.29
N LEU A 361 17.13 -0.09 16.29
CA LEU A 361 17.98 -0.94 17.12
C LEU A 361 19.04 -1.59 16.24
N VAL A 362 20.26 -1.68 16.73
CA VAL A 362 21.40 -2.33 16.07
C VAL A 362 21.92 -3.44 16.95
N ALA A 363 22.16 -4.60 16.37
CA ALA A 363 22.81 -5.73 17.05
C ALA A 363 24.09 -6.10 16.33
N LEU A 364 25.14 -6.32 17.10
CA LEU A 364 26.47 -6.70 16.62
C LEU A 364 26.93 -8.01 17.25
N SER A 365 27.52 -8.86 16.42
CA SER A 365 28.42 -9.92 16.82
C SER A 365 29.81 -9.67 16.24
N HIS A 366 30.78 -10.52 16.55
CA HIS A 366 32.16 -10.38 16.05
C HIS A 366 32.25 -10.25 14.49
N ASP A 367 31.34 -10.89 13.78
CA ASP A 367 31.38 -10.97 12.30
C ASP A 367 30.01 -10.72 11.65
N ASP A 368 29.04 -10.18 12.40
CA ASP A 368 27.69 -9.95 11.90
C ASP A 368 27.07 -8.66 12.45
N THR A 369 26.28 -8.00 11.60
CA THR A 369 25.58 -6.77 11.94
C THR A 369 24.16 -6.83 11.43
N SER A 370 23.22 -6.52 12.31
CA SER A 370 21.80 -6.37 11.94
C SER A 370 21.21 -5.11 12.56
N PHE A 371 20.17 -4.59 11.94
CA PHE A 371 19.39 -3.50 12.54
C PHE A 371 17.90 -3.69 12.26
N ILE A 372 17.06 -3.02 13.05
CA ILE A 372 15.62 -2.92 12.79
C ILE A 372 15.17 -1.49 13.04
N GLU A 373 14.48 -0.89 12.07
CA GLU A 373 13.83 0.41 12.25
C GLU A 373 12.63 0.28 13.20
N ILE A 374 12.51 1.21 14.13
CA ILE A 374 11.34 1.31 15.02
C ILE A 374 10.38 2.31 14.41
N LYS A 375 9.29 1.81 13.86
CA LYS A 375 8.27 2.67 13.27
C LYS A 375 7.48 3.40 14.36
N LYS A 376 7.48 4.72 14.30
CA LYS A 376 6.62 5.56 15.17
C LYS A 376 5.15 5.24 14.82
N GLY A 377 4.39 4.74 15.79
CA GLY A 377 2.96 4.43 15.64
C GLY A 377 2.60 2.96 15.41
N GLU A 378 3.56 2.03 15.30
CA GLU A 378 3.32 0.59 15.43
C GLU A 378 3.33 0.14 16.90
N GLU A 379 2.63 0.86 17.76
CA GLU A 379 2.34 0.37 19.10
C GLU A 379 1.30 -0.74 18.98
N PHE A 380 1.61 -1.91 19.50
CA PHE A 380 0.66 -3.03 19.56
C PHE A 380 -0.45 -2.69 20.54
N TYR A 381 -1.59 -2.30 20.01
CA TYR A 381 -2.83 -2.17 20.78
C TYR A 381 -3.61 -3.48 20.65
N PRO A 382 -3.83 -4.23 21.72
CA PRO A 382 -4.72 -5.38 21.68
C PRO A 382 -6.17 -4.87 21.52
N GLY A 383 -6.74 -5.10 20.35
CA GLY A 383 -8.14 -4.78 20.02
C GLY A 383 -8.35 -3.37 19.45
N ASP A 384 -9.45 -3.20 18.74
CA ASP A 384 -9.90 -2.00 18.03
C ASP A 384 -9.89 -0.72 18.88
N VAL A 385 -8.72 -0.12 19.06
CA VAL A 385 -8.60 1.21 19.66
C VAL A 385 -8.51 2.21 18.52
N GLN A 386 -9.55 3.02 18.36
CA GLN A 386 -9.52 4.18 17.48
C GLN A 386 -8.28 5.02 17.79
N ARG A 387 -7.53 5.38 16.73
CA ARG A 387 -6.34 6.22 16.81
C ARG A 387 -6.70 7.57 17.43
N GLU A 388 -6.56 7.70 18.73
CA GLU A 388 -6.51 9.02 19.34
C GLU A 388 -5.13 9.65 19.06
N ASN A 389 -5.18 10.93 18.75
CA ASN A 389 -4.07 11.80 18.36
C ASN A 389 -2.81 11.59 19.23
N PRO A 390 -1.64 11.17 18.68
CA PRO A 390 -0.44 10.83 19.44
C PRO A 390 0.19 12.03 20.18
N LYS A 391 -0.34 13.25 20.02
CA LYS A 391 0.11 14.45 20.72
C LYS A 391 -0.41 14.59 22.17
N LYS A 392 -1.37 13.77 22.59
CA LYS A 392 -1.76 13.70 24.00
C LYS A 392 -0.99 12.55 24.66
N LYS A 393 0.11 12.84 25.30
CA LYS A 393 0.72 12.00 26.35
C LYS A 393 -0.31 11.83 27.48
N SER A 394 -1.24 10.88 27.33
CA SER A 394 -2.14 10.55 28.42
C SER A 394 -1.40 9.57 29.32
N GLN A 395 -0.82 10.09 30.38
CA GLN A 395 -0.25 9.28 31.44
C GLN A 395 -1.28 8.40 32.15
N ASN A 396 -2.58 8.61 31.89
CA ASN A 396 -3.68 7.87 32.50
C ASN A 396 -4.78 7.63 31.46
N LEU A 397 -4.70 6.53 30.72
CA LEU A 397 -5.76 6.14 29.80
C LEU A 397 -6.82 5.34 30.57
N ILE A 398 -8.08 5.79 30.54
CA ILE A 398 -9.20 5.05 31.08
C ILE A 398 -9.94 4.40 29.92
N LYS A 399 -10.18 3.10 30.02
CA LYS A 399 -11.02 2.35 29.10
C LYS A 399 -12.27 1.89 29.82
N ALA A 400 -13.39 2.08 29.15
CA ALA A 400 -14.70 1.73 29.65
C ALA A 400 -15.44 0.85 28.64
N SER A 401 -16.27 -0.04 29.14
CA SER A 401 -17.23 -0.80 28.33
C SER A 401 -18.53 -0.94 29.10
N ILE A 402 -19.66 -0.99 28.38
CA ILE A 402 -20.99 -1.13 28.96
C ILE A 402 -21.80 -2.14 28.15
N PHE A 403 -22.64 -2.91 28.83
CA PHE A 403 -23.53 -3.88 28.21
C PHE A 403 -24.85 -3.97 28.97
N THR A 404 -25.89 -4.48 28.30
CA THR A 404 -27.23 -4.76 28.81
C THR A 404 -27.47 -6.26 28.77
N GLU A 405 -28.42 -6.76 29.63
CA GLU A 405 -28.73 -8.20 29.63
C GLU A 405 -29.46 -8.63 28.35
N ARG A 406 -30.14 -7.70 27.65
CA ARG A 406 -30.81 -7.94 26.36
C ARG A 406 -30.56 -6.77 25.41
N GLY A 407 -30.77 -7.01 24.12
CA GLY A 407 -30.71 -5.97 23.08
C GLY A 407 -32.08 -5.35 22.78
N ILE A 408 -33.21 -6.02 23.16
CA ILE A 408 -34.57 -5.61 22.86
C ILE A 408 -35.43 -5.77 24.09
N TYR A 409 -36.25 -4.78 24.35
CA TYR A 409 -37.17 -4.69 25.51
C TYR A 409 -38.58 -4.27 25.07
N LYS A 410 -39.55 -4.57 25.90
CA LYS A 410 -40.94 -4.09 25.75
C LYS A 410 -41.22 -2.92 26.68
N PRO A 411 -42.21 -2.07 26.38
CA PRO A 411 -42.74 -1.13 27.34
C PRO A 411 -43.14 -1.84 28.66
N GLY A 412 -42.71 -1.29 29.78
CA GLY A 412 -42.89 -1.88 31.11
C GLY A 412 -41.76 -2.82 31.58
N ASP A 413 -40.84 -3.25 30.70
CA ASP A 413 -39.67 -4.01 31.08
C ASP A 413 -38.64 -3.16 31.85
N THR A 414 -37.74 -3.81 32.56
CA THR A 414 -36.59 -3.16 33.20
C THR A 414 -35.32 -3.54 32.44
N VAL A 415 -34.58 -2.53 32.01
CA VAL A 415 -33.23 -2.70 31.43
C VAL A 415 -32.24 -2.75 32.57
N PHE A 416 -31.44 -3.78 32.65
CA PHE A 416 -30.30 -3.85 33.55
C PHE A 416 -29.02 -3.68 32.71
N PHE A 417 -28.11 -2.85 33.19
CA PHE A 417 -26.84 -2.62 32.54
C PHE A 417 -25.68 -2.77 33.52
N LYS A 418 -24.53 -3.13 32.97
CA LYS A 418 -23.28 -3.23 33.72
C LYS A 418 -22.17 -2.55 32.96
N GLY A 419 -21.39 -1.70 33.64
CA GLY A 419 -20.19 -1.04 33.14
C GLY A 419 -18.92 -1.64 33.74
N THR A 420 -17.85 -1.60 32.98
CA THR A 420 -16.51 -1.98 33.44
C THR A 420 -15.54 -0.87 33.07
N LEU A 421 -14.72 -0.44 34.03
CA LEU A 421 -13.74 0.63 33.84
C LEU A 421 -12.35 0.18 34.29
N ARG A 422 -11.35 0.46 33.47
CA ARG A 422 -9.95 0.14 33.74
C ARG A 422 -9.08 1.36 33.48
N LYS A 423 -8.19 1.62 34.42
CA LYS A 423 -7.13 2.63 34.28
C LYS A 423 -5.87 1.94 33.79
N TYR A 424 -5.32 2.45 32.70
CA TYR A 424 -4.03 2.04 32.15
C TYR A 424 -3.02 3.13 32.52
N SER A 425 -2.02 2.77 33.30
CA SER A 425 -0.96 3.68 33.70
C SER A 425 0.35 2.92 33.71
N ASP A 426 1.34 3.38 32.95
CA ASP A 426 2.70 2.85 32.92
C ASP A 426 2.78 1.32 32.74
N GLY A 427 1.97 0.77 31.85
CA GLY A 427 1.93 -0.66 31.57
C GLY A 427 1.14 -1.49 32.59
N ASN A 428 0.58 -0.87 33.63
CA ASN A 428 -0.28 -1.52 34.62
C ASN A 428 -1.75 -1.26 34.30
N ILE A 429 -2.57 -2.28 34.56
CA ILE A 429 -4.02 -2.21 34.45
C ILE A 429 -4.59 -2.30 35.86
N SER A 430 -5.36 -1.31 36.25
CA SER A 430 -6.03 -1.27 37.56
C SER A 430 -7.50 -0.92 37.43
N PRO A 431 -8.35 -1.30 38.40
CA PRO A 431 -9.73 -0.86 38.45
C PRO A 431 -9.82 0.67 38.57
N TYR A 432 -10.70 1.29 37.78
CA TYR A 432 -11.05 2.70 37.94
C TYR A 432 -12.21 2.82 38.92
N ARG A 433 -12.09 3.68 39.93
CA ARG A 433 -13.04 3.76 41.06
C ARG A 433 -13.64 5.14 41.29
N ASN A 434 -13.31 6.11 40.46
CA ASN A 434 -13.83 7.45 40.59
C ASN A 434 -15.30 7.53 40.12
N GLU A 435 -16.01 8.53 40.56
CA GLU A 435 -17.34 8.84 40.12
C GLU A 435 -17.49 8.79 38.60
N THR A 436 -18.54 8.08 38.18
CA THR A 436 -18.77 7.75 36.77
C THR A 436 -20.19 8.16 36.39
N PRO A 437 -20.36 9.23 35.62
CA PRO A 437 -21.65 9.64 35.09
C PRO A 437 -22.20 8.61 34.11
N VAL A 438 -23.49 8.30 34.26
CA VAL A 438 -24.25 7.47 33.31
C VAL A 438 -25.49 8.23 32.90
N ARG A 439 -25.74 8.31 31.61
CA ARG A 439 -26.89 8.95 31.00
C ARG A 439 -27.55 8.02 30.00
N ILE A 440 -28.87 7.97 29.98
CA ILE A 440 -29.63 7.21 28.99
C ILE A 440 -30.53 8.17 28.22
N GLU A 441 -30.46 8.11 26.92
CA GLU A 441 -31.30 8.88 26.00
C GLU A 441 -32.29 7.96 25.27
N ASN A 442 -33.49 8.44 25.05
CA ASN A 442 -34.51 7.77 24.27
C ASN A 442 -34.32 7.99 22.75
N SER A 443 -35.17 7.41 21.93
CA SER A 443 -35.13 7.50 20.46
C SER A 443 -35.33 8.92 19.89
N LYS A 444 -35.71 9.89 20.71
CA LYS A 444 -35.85 11.30 20.35
C LYS A 444 -34.67 12.15 20.83
N GLY A 445 -33.67 11.54 21.50
CA GLY A 445 -32.54 12.25 22.09
C GLY A 445 -32.85 12.90 23.47
N GLU A 446 -33.97 12.57 24.08
CA GLU A 446 -34.32 13.09 25.41
C GLU A 446 -33.71 12.22 26.50
N THR A 447 -33.12 12.85 27.53
CA THR A 447 -32.52 12.14 28.65
C THR A 447 -33.61 11.56 29.56
N VAL A 448 -33.64 10.23 29.69
CA VAL A 448 -34.61 9.50 30.56
C VAL A 448 -33.97 9.01 31.87
N LEU A 449 -32.67 8.97 31.97
CA LEU A 449 -31.89 8.70 33.18
C LEU A 449 -30.61 9.50 33.14
N GLN A 450 -30.28 10.17 34.24
CA GLN A 450 -28.97 10.76 34.46
C GLN A 450 -28.58 10.59 35.93
N THR A 451 -27.51 9.88 36.17
CA THR A 451 -27.03 9.61 37.53
C THR A 451 -25.55 9.31 37.55
N THR A 452 -24.93 9.41 38.71
CA THR A 452 -23.49 9.12 38.90
C THR A 452 -23.36 7.87 39.75
N TYR A 453 -22.52 6.95 39.30
CA TYR A 453 -22.20 5.71 40.02
C TYR A 453 -20.78 5.74 40.55
N ILE A 454 -20.56 5.11 41.70
CA ILE A 454 -19.21 4.81 42.20
C ILE A 454 -18.90 3.35 41.87
N PRO A 455 -17.94 3.08 41.00
CA PRO A 455 -17.55 1.70 40.67
C PRO A 455 -17.05 0.94 41.90
N THR A 456 -17.29 -0.37 41.92
CA THR A 456 -16.81 -1.29 42.96
C THR A 456 -15.28 -1.36 43.01
N GLU A 457 -14.70 -2.09 43.97
CA GLU A 457 -13.27 -2.38 44.04
C GLU A 457 -12.73 -3.05 42.79
N PHE A 458 -13.59 -3.72 42.02
CA PHE A 458 -13.24 -4.34 40.73
C PHE A 458 -13.41 -3.37 39.54
N GLY A 459 -13.69 -2.08 39.75
CA GLY A 459 -13.94 -1.10 38.68
C GLY A 459 -15.16 -1.45 37.84
N THR A 460 -16.22 -1.96 38.50
CA THR A 460 -17.49 -2.27 37.84
C THR A 460 -18.62 -1.49 38.47
N LEU A 461 -19.62 -1.10 37.67
CA LEU A 461 -20.87 -0.52 38.13
C LEU A 461 -22.04 -1.27 37.51
N SER A 462 -23.18 -1.20 38.15
CA SER A 462 -24.44 -1.73 37.63
C SER A 462 -25.58 -0.79 37.95
N GLY A 463 -26.53 -0.73 37.03
CA GLY A 463 -27.72 0.09 37.18
C GLY A 463 -28.91 -0.51 36.44
N ASN A 464 -30.05 0.11 36.60
CA ASN A 464 -31.25 -0.28 35.88
C ASN A 464 -32.09 0.94 35.49
N LEU A 465 -32.97 0.77 34.51
CA LEU A 465 -33.99 1.71 34.10
C LEU A 465 -35.28 0.94 33.83
N ARG A 466 -36.35 1.29 34.51
CA ARG A 466 -37.68 0.81 34.16
C ARG A 466 -38.21 1.61 32.99
N LEU A 467 -38.54 0.92 31.91
CA LEU A 467 -39.08 1.51 30.70
C LEU A 467 -40.59 1.77 30.89
N ASP A 468 -40.96 3.02 31.01
CA ASP A 468 -42.36 3.38 31.13
C ASP A 468 -43.14 2.98 29.87
N THR A 469 -44.43 2.63 30.03
CA THR A 469 -45.31 2.27 28.91
C THR A 469 -45.55 3.43 27.93
N HIS A 470 -45.29 4.67 28.37
CA HIS A 470 -45.44 5.88 27.58
C HIS A 470 -44.12 6.31 26.89
N PHE A 471 -43.01 5.60 27.15
CA PHE A 471 -41.74 5.91 26.52
C PHE A 471 -41.78 5.67 25.00
N PRO A 472 -41.19 6.56 24.19
CA PRO A 472 -41.22 6.43 22.75
C PRO A 472 -40.48 5.16 22.31
N LEU A 473 -41.08 4.39 21.38
CA LEU A 473 -40.45 3.23 20.79
C LEU A 473 -39.23 3.65 19.97
N GLY A 474 -38.26 2.74 19.82
CA GLY A 474 -37.06 2.92 19.02
C GLY A 474 -35.76 2.69 19.80
N THR A 475 -34.66 3.19 19.27
CA THR A 475 -33.32 2.99 19.80
C THR A 475 -33.04 3.91 20.99
N TYR A 476 -32.61 3.32 22.08
CA TYR A 476 -32.12 4.00 23.29
C TYR A 476 -30.62 3.87 23.37
N THR A 477 -29.93 4.90 23.85
CA THR A 477 -28.46 4.89 24.01
C THR A 477 -28.10 5.16 25.46
N ILE A 478 -27.27 4.26 26.00
CA ILE A 478 -26.66 4.43 27.31
C ILE A 478 -25.27 5.02 27.06
N PHE A 479 -24.98 6.13 27.72
CA PHE A 479 -23.67 6.77 27.73
C PHE A 479 -23.05 6.61 29.12
N MET A 480 -21.84 6.20 29.16
CA MET A 480 -21.00 6.17 30.36
C MET A 480 -19.71 6.90 30.01
N ASN A 481 -19.63 8.15 30.41
CA ASN A 481 -18.52 9.01 30.02
C ASN A 481 -18.13 10.00 31.11
N SER A 482 -16.89 10.47 31.03
CA SER A 482 -16.40 11.64 31.74
C SER A 482 -15.67 12.51 30.71
N GLU A 483 -16.08 13.77 30.61
CA GLU A 483 -15.58 14.69 29.59
C GLU A 483 -14.05 14.67 29.48
N GLY A 484 -13.56 14.38 28.27
CA GLY A 484 -12.13 14.34 27.95
C GLY A 484 -11.34 13.16 28.56
N THR A 485 -11.99 12.23 29.25
CA THR A 485 -11.34 11.12 29.94
C THR A 485 -11.63 9.76 29.29
N TYR A 486 -12.89 9.42 29.11
CA TYR A 486 -13.35 8.18 28.47
C TYR A 486 -14.80 8.30 28.01
N GLU A 487 -15.18 7.46 27.06
CA GLU A 487 -16.55 7.29 26.62
C GLU A 487 -16.83 5.81 26.33
N ALA A 488 -17.96 5.32 26.79
CA ALA A 488 -18.49 4.03 26.39
C ALA A 488 -20.00 4.15 26.15
N THR A 489 -20.46 3.61 25.05
CA THR A 489 -21.87 3.66 24.66
C THR A 489 -22.42 2.27 24.42
N ARG A 490 -23.73 2.10 24.67
CA ARG A 490 -24.45 0.88 24.33
C ARG A 490 -25.89 1.25 23.94
N THR A 491 -26.32 0.68 22.83
CA THR A 491 -27.71 0.82 22.37
C THR A 491 -28.56 -0.38 22.74
N PHE A 492 -29.83 -0.17 22.96
CA PHE A 492 -30.88 -1.18 23.04
C PHE A 492 -32.14 -0.67 22.36
N GLU A 493 -33.04 -1.58 21.99
CA GLU A 493 -34.29 -1.26 21.31
C GLU A 493 -35.49 -1.39 22.26
N LEU A 494 -36.34 -0.38 22.31
CA LEU A 494 -37.66 -0.45 22.92
C LEU A 494 -38.70 -0.67 21.83
N GLN A 495 -39.30 -1.85 21.80
CA GLN A 495 -40.23 -2.25 20.73
C GLN A 495 -41.40 -3.06 21.28
N GLU A 496 -42.59 -2.85 20.71
CA GLU A 496 -43.68 -3.80 20.86
C GLU A 496 -43.50 -4.95 19.89
N PHE A 497 -42.99 -6.07 20.37
CA PHE A 497 -42.82 -7.25 19.55
C PHE A 497 -43.71 -8.39 20.00
N ARG A 498 -44.23 -9.13 19.01
CA ARG A 498 -44.95 -10.39 19.23
C ARG A 498 -44.04 -11.54 18.81
N ALA A 499 -44.14 -12.66 19.55
CA ALA A 499 -43.44 -13.86 19.14
C ALA A 499 -43.82 -14.23 17.69
N PRO A 500 -42.87 -14.51 16.81
CA PRO A 500 -43.17 -14.87 15.44
C PRO A 500 -44.04 -16.13 15.44
N LYS A 501 -45.15 -16.10 14.71
CA LYS A 501 -46.08 -17.22 14.62
C LYS A 501 -45.68 -18.26 13.56
N HIS A 502 -44.82 -17.85 12.63
CA HIS A 502 -44.41 -18.68 11.48
C HIS A 502 -42.93 -18.48 11.21
N LYS A 503 -42.37 -19.45 10.49
CA LYS A 503 -41.01 -19.41 9.94
C LYS A 503 -41.07 -19.62 8.45
N THR A 504 -40.13 -19.02 7.74
CA THR A 504 -39.93 -19.25 6.30
C THR A 504 -38.58 -19.93 6.07
N ARG A 505 -38.52 -20.77 5.06
CA ARG A 505 -37.31 -21.43 4.56
C ARG A 505 -37.16 -21.12 3.08
N ILE A 506 -35.99 -20.66 2.69
CA ILE A 506 -35.62 -20.46 1.29
C ILE A 506 -34.59 -21.52 0.92
N THR A 507 -34.78 -22.18 -0.18
CA THR A 507 -33.82 -23.15 -0.76
C THR A 507 -33.55 -22.78 -2.20
N PHE A 508 -32.32 -22.99 -2.62
CA PHE A 508 -31.85 -22.66 -3.95
C PHE A 508 -31.43 -23.96 -4.65
N ASP A 509 -31.75 -24.06 -5.94
CA ASP A 509 -31.31 -25.13 -6.82
C ASP A 509 -30.94 -24.49 -8.17
N THR A 510 -30.06 -25.13 -8.95
CA THR A 510 -29.67 -24.67 -10.28
C THR A 510 -30.16 -25.68 -11.32
N GLU A 511 -30.95 -25.21 -12.28
CA GLU A 511 -31.42 -26.00 -13.42
C GLU A 511 -30.74 -25.49 -14.70
N THR A 512 -30.12 -26.38 -15.44
CA THR A 512 -29.56 -26.07 -16.76
C THR A 512 -30.56 -26.42 -17.83
N ARG A 513 -30.94 -25.44 -18.65
CA ARG A 513 -31.83 -25.68 -19.81
C ARG A 513 -31.06 -25.34 -21.09
N LYS A 514 -31.27 -26.19 -22.10
CA LYS A 514 -30.78 -25.88 -23.45
C LYS A 514 -31.80 -24.99 -24.13
N ASP A 515 -31.36 -23.80 -24.54
CA ASP A 515 -32.15 -22.87 -25.32
C ASP A 515 -31.72 -22.97 -26.78
N SER A 516 -32.63 -23.42 -27.64
CA SER A 516 -32.46 -23.46 -29.09
C SER A 516 -32.85 -22.11 -29.71
N GLY A 517 -32.18 -21.04 -29.24
CA GLY A 517 -32.38 -19.70 -29.75
C GLY A 517 -31.92 -19.53 -31.21
N PHE A 518 -32.47 -18.55 -31.88
CA PHE A 518 -32.16 -18.11 -33.24
C PHE A 518 -30.68 -18.29 -33.61
N ALA A 519 -30.39 -19.16 -34.59
CA ALA A 519 -29.07 -19.46 -35.18
C ALA A 519 -28.35 -20.73 -34.70
N ASN A 520 -29.05 -21.85 -34.39
CA ASN A 520 -28.46 -23.19 -34.21
C ASN A 520 -27.22 -23.28 -33.31
N LEU A 521 -27.08 -22.40 -32.35
CA LEU A 521 -26.08 -22.48 -31.30
C LEU A 521 -26.74 -22.95 -30.01
N ASP A 522 -26.53 -24.22 -29.64
CA ASP A 522 -26.93 -24.77 -28.34
C ASP A 522 -26.31 -23.96 -27.20
N ARG A 523 -27.09 -23.06 -26.62
CA ARG A 523 -26.67 -22.28 -25.47
C ARG A 523 -27.24 -22.91 -24.21
N GLU A 524 -26.36 -23.32 -23.31
CA GLU A 524 -26.77 -23.77 -21.97
C GLU A 524 -27.03 -22.55 -21.09
N ILE A 525 -28.27 -22.33 -20.70
CA ILE A 525 -28.66 -21.29 -19.75
C ILE A 525 -28.88 -21.91 -18.39
N LYS A 526 -28.21 -21.39 -17.37
CA LYS A 526 -28.39 -21.80 -15.97
C LYS A 526 -29.46 -20.95 -15.32
N TYR A 527 -30.51 -21.57 -14.86
CA TYR A 527 -31.58 -20.93 -14.10
C TYR A 527 -31.42 -21.20 -12.62
N LEU A 528 -31.56 -20.14 -11.80
CA LEU A 528 -31.65 -20.27 -10.36
C LEU A 528 -33.10 -20.57 -9.98
N LYS A 529 -33.36 -21.78 -9.47
CA LYS A 529 -34.66 -22.18 -8.94
C LYS A 529 -34.72 -21.85 -7.45
N VAL A 530 -35.59 -20.93 -7.09
CA VAL A 530 -35.81 -20.53 -5.69
C VAL A 530 -37.09 -21.14 -5.20
N LYS A 531 -37.03 -21.88 -4.09
CA LYS A 531 -38.21 -22.44 -3.43
C LYS A 531 -38.35 -21.76 -2.07
N ILE A 532 -39.51 -21.16 -1.82
CA ILE A 532 -39.89 -20.52 -0.58
C ILE A 532 -40.96 -21.37 0.10
N ALA A 533 -40.74 -21.80 1.33
CA ALA A 533 -41.69 -22.54 2.13
C ALA A 533 -42.00 -21.82 3.44
N GLY A 534 -43.26 -21.72 3.80
CA GLY A 534 -43.77 -21.13 5.01
C GLY A 534 -44.47 -22.12 5.93
N GLN A 535 -44.15 -22.10 7.21
CA GLN A 535 -44.73 -23.00 8.22
C GLN A 535 -44.98 -22.28 9.53
N TYR A 536 -46.12 -22.59 10.19
CA TYR A 536 -46.34 -22.14 11.55
C TYR A 536 -45.44 -22.86 12.55
N TYR A 537 -45.00 -22.18 13.61
CA TYR A 537 -44.23 -22.79 14.69
C TYR A 537 -44.98 -23.88 15.44
N VAL A 538 -46.32 -23.75 15.53
CA VAL A 538 -47.21 -24.75 16.14
C VAL A 538 -47.49 -25.95 15.20
N GLY A 539 -46.87 -25.94 14.01
CA GLY A 539 -47.08 -26.96 12.99
C GLY A 539 -48.07 -26.56 11.90
N GLY A 540 -47.97 -27.22 10.74
CA GLY A 540 -48.80 -26.96 9.57
C GLY A 540 -48.26 -25.85 8.63
N PRO A 541 -48.69 -25.93 7.34
CA PRO A 541 -48.24 -25.01 6.30
C PRO A 541 -48.89 -23.63 6.40
N LEU A 542 -48.15 -22.61 5.97
CA LEU A 542 -48.64 -21.23 5.86
C LEU A 542 -49.38 -21.07 4.52
N LYS A 543 -50.61 -21.51 4.45
CA LYS A 543 -51.42 -21.55 3.21
C LYS A 543 -51.83 -20.16 2.76
N ASN A 544 -51.81 -19.92 1.45
CA ASN A 544 -52.29 -18.70 0.79
C ASN A 544 -51.67 -17.38 1.32
N ALA A 545 -50.50 -17.45 1.93
CA ALA A 545 -49.81 -16.27 2.39
C ALA A 545 -49.13 -15.53 1.26
N GLN A 546 -49.25 -14.24 1.22
CA GLN A 546 -48.56 -13.38 0.27
C GLN A 546 -47.09 -13.26 0.66
N VAL A 547 -46.21 -13.48 -0.31
CA VAL A 547 -44.75 -13.38 -0.16
C VAL A 547 -44.22 -12.33 -1.10
N ARG A 548 -43.51 -11.37 -0.59
CA ARG A 548 -42.71 -10.42 -1.35
C ARG A 548 -41.26 -10.86 -1.33
N TRP A 549 -40.63 -10.89 -2.49
CA TRP A 549 -39.25 -11.30 -2.60
C TRP A 549 -38.44 -10.33 -3.46
N LYS A 550 -37.16 -10.28 -3.18
CA LYS A 550 -36.17 -9.50 -3.92
C LYS A 550 -34.91 -10.32 -4.12
N ILE A 551 -34.32 -10.25 -5.31
CA ILE A 551 -33.04 -10.88 -5.62
C ILE A 551 -32.02 -9.77 -5.86
N PHE A 552 -30.93 -9.84 -5.14
CA PHE A 552 -29.81 -8.92 -5.26
C PHE A 552 -28.59 -9.68 -5.78
N HIS A 553 -27.81 -9.01 -6.63
CA HIS A 553 -26.47 -9.40 -7.01
C HIS A 553 -25.49 -8.61 -6.12
N GLY A 554 -24.58 -9.30 -5.46
CA GLY A 554 -23.67 -8.65 -4.52
C GLY A 554 -22.27 -9.24 -4.55
N LYS A 555 -21.38 -8.61 -3.82
CA LYS A 555 -19.99 -9.04 -3.66
C LYS A 555 -19.93 -10.46 -3.10
N THR A 556 -19.08 -11.28 -3.69
CA THR A 556 -18.74 -12.58 -3.11
C THR A 556 -17.24 -12.75 -3.03
N ARG A 557 -16.79 -13.46 -1.99
CA ARG A 557 -15.40 -13.87 -1.86
C ARG A 557 -15.25 -15.24 -2.45
N PHE A 558 -14.46 -15.32 -3.49
CA PHE A 558 -14.08 -16.60 -4.05
C PHE A 558 -12.91 -17.19 -3.24
N LYS A 559 -13.07 -18.40 -2.72
CA LYS A 559 -12.02 -19.12 -1.99
C LYS A 559 -11.46 -20.22 -2.88
N VAL A 560 -10.15 -20.25 -3.02
CA VAL A 560 -9.43 -21.32 -3.71
C VAL A 560 -8.69 -22.15 -2.66
N ASN A 561 -8.93 -23.45 -2.64
CA ASN A 561 -8.24 -24.35 -1.71
C ASN A 561 -6.72 -24.27 -1.91
N GLY A 562 -5.99 -24.07 -0.81
CA GLY A 562 -4.53 -23.89 -0.83
C GLY A 562 -4.06 -22.45 -1.03
N TYR A 563 -4.98 -21.49 -1.15
CA TYR A 563 -4.67 -20.06 -1.30
C TYR A 563 -5.40 -19.20 -0.26
N ASP A 564 -5.45 -19.65 0.99
CA ASP A 564 -6.20 -19.00 2.09
C ASP A 564 -5.71 -17.59 2.42
N ASN A 565 -4.46 -17.26 2.05
CA ASN A 565 -3.86 -15.94 2.26
C ASN A 565 -4.14 -14.95 1.11
N PHE A 566 -4.84 -15.37 0.07
CA PHE A 566 -5.18 -14.53 -1.06
C PHE A 566 -6.66 -14.12 -1.02
N ARG A 567 -6.94 -12.89 -1.42
CA ARG A 567 -8.30 -12.38 -1.61
C ARG A 567 -8.62 -12.34 -3.10
N PHE A 568 -9.64 -13.10 -3.48
CA PHE A 568 -10.18 -13.12 -4.85
C PHE A 568 -11.56 -12.44 -4.79
N GLU A 569 -11.58 -11.13 -4.85
CA GLU A 569 -12.81 -10.33 -4.80
C GLU A 569 -12.72 -9.12 -5.73
N ASN A 570 -13.84 -8.73 -6.32
CA ASN A 570 -13.96 -7.43 -6.95
C ASN A 570 -14.40 -6.41 -5.90
N SER A 571 -13.48 -5.52 -5.48
CA SER A 571 -13.73 -4.51 -4.44
C SER A 571 -14.73 -3.42 -4.87
N GLU A 572 -14.94 -3.24 -6.18
CA GLU A 572 -15.78 -2.18 -6.75
C GLU A 572 -17.22 -2.64 -7.05
N ALA A 573 -17.52 -3.95 -6.90
CA ALA A 573 -18.88 -4.43 -7.12
C ALA A 573 -19.83 -3.88 -6.05
N GLU A 574 -20.90 -3.23 -6.44
CA GLU A 574 -21.98 -2.78 -5.58
C GLU A 574 -23.11 -3.83 -5.54
N GLU A 575 -23.95 -3.77 -4.49
CA GLU A 575 -25.13 -4.60 -4.40
C GLU A 575 -26.22 -4.03 -5.31
N GLU A 576 -26.66 -4.80 -6.30
CA GLU A 576 -27.64 -4.40 -7.30
C GLU A 576 -28.91 -5.24 -7.18
N LEU A 577 -30.08 -4.61 -7.23
CA LEU A 577 -31.36 -5.30 -7.29
C LEU A 577 -31.59 -5.86 -8.70
N ILE A 578 -31.59 -7.19 -8.83
CA ILE A 578 -31.83 -7.87 -10.10
C ILE A 578 -33.33 -7.94 -10.40
N GLU A 579 -34.13 -8.39 -9.40
CA GLU A 579 -35.54 -8.63 -9.59
C GLU A 579 -36.30 -8.55 -8.27
N SER A 580 -37.56 -8.15 -8.33
CA SER A 580 -38.48 -8.19 -7.19
C SER A 580 -39.89 -8.49 -7.66
N SER A 581 -40.61 -9.31 -6.92
CA SER A 581 -41.99 -9.64 -7.24
C SER A 581 -42.76 -10.11 -6.00
N GLU A 582 -44.03 -10.35 -6.18
CA GLU A 582 -44.92 -10.92 -5.17
C GLU A 582 -45.48 -12.27 -5.66
N THR A 583 -45.64 -13.20 -4.75
CA THR A 583 -46.26 -14.52 -5.01
C THR A 583 -47.11 -14.96 -3.83
N ILE A 584 -47.93 -15.96 -4.04
CA ILE A 584 -48.78 -16.55 -3.00
C ILE A 584 -48.33 -17.98 -2.75
N LEU A 585 -48.15 -18.36 -1.49
CA LEU A 585 -47.83 -19.73 -1.12
C LEU A 585 -49.03 -20.64 -1.43
N ASP A 586 -48.77 -21.84 -1.86
CA ASP A 586 -49.79 -22.83 -2.19
C ASP A 586 -50.45 -23.45 -0.92
N LYS A 587 -51.31 -24.46 -1.13
CA LYS A 587 -51.97 -25.17 -0.04
C LYS A 587 -51.01 -25.94 0.88
N ASN A 588 -49.77 -26.15 0.46
CA ASN A 588 -48.76 -26.83 1.25
C ASN A 588 -47.81 -25.85 1.95
N GLY A 589 -47.99 -24.53 1.70
CA GLY A 589 -47.15 -23.47 2.25
C GLY A 589 -45.80 -23.41 1.53
#